data_7916c6e0f4e2c5538f397307fd90f50a
#
_entry.id   7916c6e0f4e2c5538f397307fd90f50a
#
_cell.length_a   1.000
_cell.length_b   1.000
_cell.length_c   1.000
_cell.angle_alpha   90.00
_cell.angle_beta   90.00
_cell.angle_gamma   90.00
#
_symmetry.space_group_name_H-M   'P 1'
#
loop_
_entity.id
_entity.type
_entity.pdbx_description
1 polymer ?
#
loop_
_entity_poly.entity_id
_entity_poly.type
_entity_poly.pdbx_seq_one_letter_code
_entity_poly.pdbx_strand_id
1 'polypeptide(L)'
;MKYAVWFVRLVFAAWMIPAGLNHFVYLFPQPMGNQPLSTELIHALLDSHMFDITKTVELLAGLCVLFGFYTPLALIVCLPVSFCVWFWDVPLQGWSSGSAVYGWAVLLCNLFLCANHFEYYRAMFGLRSAPRGFGEVSPPAQHVEAEA
;
A
#
# COMPACT_ATOMS: atom_id res chain seq x y z
N MET A 1 8.90 9.35 -17.74
CA MET A 1 7.98 8.85 -16.71
C MET A 1 8.09 7.33 -16.47
N LYS A 2 8.21 6.47 -17.48
CA LYS A 2 8.28 4.99 -17.29
C LYS A 2 9.38 4.55 -16.29
N TYR A 3 10.59 5.09 -16.41
CA TYR A 3 11.71 4.72 -15.52
C TYR A 3 11.48 5.12 -14.06
N ALA A 4 10.86 6.29 -13.81
CA ALA A 4 10.52 6.73 -12.45
C ALA A 4 9.50 5.79 -11.80
N VAL A 5 8.48 5.38 -12.54
CA VAL A 5 7.47 4.41 -12.05
C VAL A 5 8.12 3.06 -11.73
N TRP A 6 9.00 2.56 -12.60
CA TRP A 6 9.74 1.32 -12.34
C TRP A 6 10.64 1.42 -11.11
N PHE A 7 11.36 2.53 -10.97
CA PHE A 7 12.20 2.78 -9.80
C PHE A 7 11.37 2.77 -8.50
N VAL A 8 10.25 3.52 -8.47
CA VAL A 8 9.39 3.58 -7.29
C VAL A 8 8.75 2.21 -6.99
N ARG A 9 8.37 1.43 -8.01
CA ARG A 9 7.91 0.05 -7.83
C ARG A 9 8.95 -0.82 -7.17
N LEU A 10 10.21 -0.76 -7.63
CA LEU A 10 11.31 -1.52 -7.03
C LEU A 10 11.57 -1.09 -5.60
N VAL A 11 11.60 0.20 -5.30
CA VAL A 11 11.78 0.73 -3.94
C VAL A 11 10.65 0.27 -3.03
N PHE A 12 9.41 0.40 -3.47
CA PHE A 12 8.24 -0.04 -2.70
C PHE A 12 8.28 -1.55 -2.42
N ALA A 13 8.53 -2.36 -3.44
CA ALA A 13 8.62 -3.81 -3.30
C ALA A 13 9.79 -4.26 -2.43
N ALA A 14 10.97 -3.62 -2.60
CA ALA A 14 12.17 -3.89 -1.80
C ALA A 14 11.97 -3.56 -0.32
N TRP A 15 11.01 -2.71 0.00
CA TRP A 15 10.62 -2.41 1.37
C TRP A 15 9.54 -3.37 1.88
N MET A 16 8.43 -3.51 1.16
CA MET A 16 7.27 -4.29 1.60
C MET A 16 7.55 -5.78 1.71
N ILE A 17 8.33 -6.35 0.79
CA ILE A 17 8.60 -7.80 0.80
C ILE A 17 9.42 -8.22 2.02
N PRO A 18 10.60 -7.60 2.33
CA PRO A 18 11.35 -7.96 3.52
C PRO A 18 10.59 -7.66 4.83
N ALA A 19 9.85 -6.54 4.89
CA ALA A 19 9.08 -6.16 6.07
C ALA A 19 7.94 -7.15 6.35
N GLY A 20 7.22 -7.58 5.31
CA GLY A 20 6.18 -8.61 5.44
C GLY A 20 6.78 -9.98 5.74
N LEU A 21 7.84 -10.38 5.01
CA LEU A 21 8.48 -11.69 5.18
C LEU A 21 9.14 -11.85 6.56
N ASN A 22 9.73 -10.78 7.11
CA ASN A 22 10.39 -10.80 8.40
C ASN A 22 9.51 -11.31 9.53
N HIS A 23 8.22 -11.03 9.48
CA HIS A 23 7.28 -11.49 10.48
C HIS A 23 7.15 -13.02 10.52
N PHE A 24 7.23 -13.67 9.35
CA PHE A 24 7.06 -15.13 9.25
C PHE A 24 8.37 -15.92 9.34
N VAL A 25 9.50 -15.33 8.89
CA VAL A 25 10.79 -16.04 8.77
C VAL A 25 11.84 -15.49 9.75
N TYR A 26 11.59 -14.36 10.42
CA TYR A 26 12.50 -13.71 11.37
C TYR A 26 13.89 -13.45 10.78
N LEU A 27 13.94 -12.60 9.75
CA LEU A 27 15.20 -12.22 9.10
C LEU A 27 16.03 -11.23 9.92
N PHE A 28 15.35 -10.35 10.66
CA PHE A 28 15.95 -9.32 11.52
C PHE A 28 15.03 -9.02 12.73
N PRO A 29 15.55 -8.42 13.81
CA PRO A 29 14.74 -8.07 14.97
C PRO A 29 13.56 -7.16 14.60
N GLN A 30 12.36 -7.52 15.05
CA GLN A 30 11.17 -6.70 14.82
C GLN A 30 11.33 -5.34 15.51
N PRO A 31 11.20 -4.22 14.80
CA PRO A 31 11.21 -2.90 15.42
C PRO A 31 10.02 -2.73 16.36
N MET A 32 10.30 -2.46 17.64
CA MET A 32 9.26 -2.31 18.67
C MET A 32 8.92 -0.85 18.96
N GLY A 33 9.64 0.08 18.35
CA GLY A 33 9.52 1.50 18.63
C GLY A 33 10.40 1.96 19.78
N ASN A 34 10.58 3.29 19.89
CA ASN A 34 11.41 3.94 20.90
C ASN A 34 10.60 4.88 21.81
N GLN A 35 9.29 4.96 21.63
CA GLN A 35 8.35 5.73 22.44
C GLN A 35 7.30 4.80 23.06
N PRO A 36 6.82 5.08 24.29
CA PRO A 36 5.89 4.21 24.98
C PRO A 36 4.66 3.84 24.15
N LEU A 37 4.01 4.83 23.55
CA LEU A 37 2.79 4.64 22.77
C LEU A 37 3.02 3.83 21.49
N SER A 38 4.18 4.01 20.82
CA SER A 38 4.52 3.22 19.63
C SER A 38 4.78 1.75 19.99
N THR A 39 5.38 1.50 21.15
CA THR A 39 5.61 0.15 21.67
C THR A 39 4.30 -0.53 22.07
N GLU A 40 3.42 0.17 22.79
CA GLU A 40 2.11 -0.35 23.18
C GLU A 40 1.27 -0.74 21.94
N LEU A 41 1.27 0.10 20.90
CA LEU A 41 0.55 -0.20 19.66
C LEU A 41 1.06 -1.49 18.99
N ILE A 42 2.38 -1.68 18.90
CA ILE A 42 2.96 -2.91 18.33
C ILE A 42 2.59 -4.12 19.16
N HIS A 43 2.66 -4.04 20.49
CA HIS A 43 2.23 -5.15 21.36
C HIS A 43 0.75 -5.49 21.16
N ALA A 44 -0.13 -4.48 21.12
CA ALA A 44 -1.55 -4.70 20.88
C ALA A 44 -1.82 -5.36 19.51
N LEU A 45 -1.09 -4.97 18.47
CA LEU A 45 -1.19 -5.58 17.14
C LEU A 45 -0.70 -7.03 17.11
N LEU A 46 0.38 -7.33 17.85
CA LEU A 46 0.92 -8.70 17.97
C LEU A 46 -0.04 -9.58 18.76
N ASP A 47 -0.49 -9.14 19.92
CA ASP A 47 -1.36 -9.90 20.82
C ASP A 47 -2.75 -10.16 20.18
N SER A 48 -3.23 -9.25 19.36
CA SER A 48 -4.51 -9.39 18.63
C SER A 48 -4.42 -10.17 17.33
N HIS A 49 -3.25 -10.60 16.89
CA HIS A 49 -2.99 -11.18 15.56
C HIS A 49 -3.32 -10.25 14.36
N MET A 50 -3.63 -8.99 14.60
CA MET A 50 -3.80 -7.99 13.53
C MET A 50 -2.50 -7.73 12.77
N PHE A 51 -1.37 -7.93 13.44
CA PHE A 51 -0.05 -7.80 12.82
C PHE A 51 0.18 -8.85 11.73
N ASP A 52 -0.30 -10.09 11.92
CA ASP A 52 -0.21 -11.17 10.94
C ASP A 52 -0.93 -10.78 9.64
N ILE A 53 -2.13 -10.20 9.76
CA ILE A 53 -2.91 -9.71 8.61
C ILE A 53 -2.16 -8.58 7.91
N THR A 54 -1.68 -7.59 8.68
CA THR A 54 -0.92 -6.46 8.14
C THR A 54 0.31 -6.94 7.36
N LYS A 55 1.09 -7.85 7.93
CA LYS A 55 2.31 -8.40 7.32
C LYS A 55 2.03 -9.27 6.10
N THR A 56 0.91 -9.98 6.10
CA THR A 56 0.44 -10.70 4.92
C THR A 56 0.09 -9.73 3.79
N VAL A 57 -0.62 -8.64 4.07
CA VAL A 57 -0.94 -7.61 3.08
C VAL A 57 0.32 -6.96 2.52
N GLU A 58 1.29 -6.58 3.38
CA GLU A 58 2.57 -6.02 2.96
C GLU A 58 3.31 -6.95 1.98
N LEU A 59 3.44 -8.23 2.35
CA LEU A 59 4.13 -9.24 1.54
C LEU A 59 3.44 -9.45 0.19
N LEU A 60 2.12 -9.69 0.19
CA LEU A 60 1.37 -9.93 -1.04
C LEU A 60 1.34 -8.69 -1.94
N ALA A 61 1.13 -7.50 -1.37
CA ALA A 61 1.15 -6.26 -2.13
C ALA A 61 2.52 -5.98 -2.74
N GLY A 62 3.60 -6.19 -1.97
CA GLY A 62 4.97 -6.06 -2.47
C GLY A 62 5.25 -6.98 -3.65
N LEU A 63 4.85 -8.26 -3.55
CA LEU A 63 5.00 -9.23 -4.64
C LEU A 63 4.15 -8.86 -5.87
N CYS A 64 2.89 -8.50 -5.67
CA CYS A 64 2.00 -8.07 -6.76
C CYS A 64 2.56 -6.84 -7.50
N VAL A 65 3.06 -5.85 -6.76
CA VAL A 65 3.67 -4.64 -7.34
C VAL A 65 4.97 -4.99 -8.06
N LEU A 66 5.82 -5.86 -7.50
CA LEU A 66 7.09 -6.25 -8.12
C LEU A 66 6.87 -6.93 -9.47
N PHE A 67 6.01 -7.94 -9.51
CA PHE A 67 5.76 -8.72 -10.73
C PHE A 67 4.74 -8.08 -11.69
N GLY A 68 4.01 -7.06 -11.25
CA GLY A 68 3.01 -6.36 -12.06
C GLY A 68 1.64 -7.05 -12.11
N PHE A 69 1.38 -8.04 -11.24
CA PHE A 69 0.08 -8.71 -11.14
C PHE A 69 -0.84 -7.95 -10.20
N TYR A 70 -2.07 -7.68 -10.64
CA TYR A 70 -3.09 -6.98 -9.83
C TYR A 70 -2.59 -5.70 -9.16
N THR A 71 -1.60 -5.01 -9.74
CA THR A 71 -0.93 -3.85 -9.15
C THR A 71 -1.91 -2.79 -8.62
N PRO A 72 -2.94 -2.35 -9.36
CA PRO A 72 -3.88 -1.35 -8.86
C PRO A 72 -4.63 -1.82 -7.59
N LEU A 73 -5.09 -3.07 -7.59
CA LEU A 73 -5.78 -3.66 -6.43
C LEU A 73 -4.84 -3.77 -5.23
N ALA A 74 -3.62 -4.27 -5.44
CA ALA A 74 -2.62 -4.42 -4.40
C ALA A 74 -2.27 -3.08 -3.73
N LEU A 75 -2.11 -2.02 -4.53
CA LEU A 75 -1.81 -0.68 -4.03
C LEU A 75 -2.95 -0.10 -3.18
N ILE A 76 -4.21 -0.23 -3.62
CA ILE A 76 -5.34 0.32 -2.88
C ILE A 76 -5.60 -0.46 -1.58
N VAL A 77 -5.41 -1.77 -1.59
CA VAL A 77 -5.52 -2.61 -0.38
C VAL A 77 -4.37 -2.32 0.60
N CYS A 78 -3.17 -2.06 0.10
CA CYS A 78 -2.01 -1.72 0.91
C CYS A 78 -2.00 -0.26 1.41
N LEU A 79 -2.83 0.62 0.87
CA LEU A 79 -2.84 2.04 1.23
C LEU A 79 -3.11 2.28 2.73
N PRO A 80 -4.14 1.67 3.37
CA PRO A 80 -4.33 1.81 4.81
C PRO A 80 -3.14 1.27 5.61
N VAL A 81 -2.49 0.20 5.17
CA VAL A 81 -1.28 -0.33 5.82
C VAL A 81 -0.13 0.68 5.71
N SER A 82 0.10 1.23 4.52
CA SER A 82 1.13 2.27 4.31
C SER A 82 0.88 3.52 5.16
N PHE A 83 -0.40 3.88 5.36
CA PHE A 83 -0.78 4.97 6.26
C PHE A 83 -0.49 4.61 7.72
N CYS A 84 -0.79 3.39 8.17
CA CYS A 84 -0.47 2.92 9.52
C CYS A 84 1.03 2.89 9.79
N VAL A 85 1.84 2.46 8.81
CA VAL A 85 3.31 2.49 8.89
C VAL A 85 3.79 3.94 9.05
N TRP A 86 3.31 4.86 8.21
CA TRP A 86 3.62 6.27 8.33
C TRP A 86 3.22 6.84 9.69
N PHE A 87 2.01 6.51 10.18
CA PHE A 87 1.51 7.00 11.45
C PHE A 87 2.35 6.50 12.63
N TRP A 88 2.82 5.25 12.59
CA TRP A 88 3.69 4.69 13.60
C TRP A 88 5.09 5.32 13.56
N ASP A 89 5.68 5.47 12.36
CA ASP A 89 7.04 5.96 12.17
C ASP A 89 7.18 7.47 12.41
N VAL A 90 6.17 8.27 12.09
CA VAL A 90 6.26 9.73 12.10
C VAL A 90 5.58 10.33 13.32
N PRO A 91 4.23 10.29 13.48
CA PRO A 91 3.57 10.87 14.66
C PRO A 91 3.96 10.20 15.98
N LEU A 92 4.05 8.85 16.01
CA LEU A 92 4.27 8.15 17.27
C LEU A 92 5.74 8.07 17.67
N GLN A 93 6.68 8.04 16.74
CA GLN A 93 8.11 8.00 17.04
C GLN A 93 8.81 9.36 16.95
N GLY A 94 8.15 10.35 16.39
CA GLY A 94 8.63 11.73 16.28
C GLY A 94 9.06 12.12 14.86
N TRP A 95 8.67 13.32 14.46
CA TRP A 95 8.85 13.87 13.12
C TRP A 95 10.32 13.96 12.67
N SER A 96 11.25 14.06 13.61
CA SER A 96 12.69 14.14 13.36
C SER A 96 13.41 12.83 13.61
N SER A 97 12.69 11.73 13.83
CA SER A 97 13.28 10.41 14.04
C SER A 97 13.84 9.84 12.74
N GLY A 98 14.85 8.96 12.83
CA GLY A 98 15.35 8.23 11.67
C GLY A 98 14.27 7.37 10.99
N SER A 99 13.30 6.86 11.77
CA SER A 99 12.18 6.09 11.25
C SER A 99 11.20 6.93 10.43
N ALA A 100 11.09 8.24 10.69
CA ALA A 100 10.20 9.12 9.93
C ALA A 100 10.48 9.10 8.41
N VAL A 101 11.76 8.96 8.02
CA VAL A 101 12.13 8.84 6.61
C VAL A 101 11.47 7.61 5.97
N TYR A 102 11.42 6.51 6.69
CA TYR A 102 10.82 5.27 6.23
C TYR A 102 9.31 5.38 6.10
N GLY A 103 8.64 5.92 7.10
CA GLY A 103 7.20 6.14 7.07
C GLY A 103 6.79 7.02 5.89
N TRP A 104 7.49 8.14 5.66
CA TRP A 104 7.24 9.00 4.51
C TRP A 104 7.53 8.30 3.19
N ALA A 105 8.64 7.57 3.07
CA ALA A 105 9.00 6.87 1.84
C ALA A 105 7.92 5.86 1.43
N VAL A 106 7.46 5.03 2.36
CA VAL A 106 6.43 4.01 2.11
C VAL A 106 5.12 4.64 1.66
N LEU A 107 4.62 5.65 2.39
CA LEU A 107 3.36 6.31 2.06
C LEU A 107 3.43 7.04 0.73
N LEU A 108 4.49 7.81 0.48
CA LEU A 108 4.65 8.57 -0.76
C LEU A 108 4.84 7.66 -1.97
N CYS A 109 5.59 6.56 -1.84
CA CYS A 109 5.71 5.56 -2.91
C CYS A 109 4.35 4.96 -3.25
N ASN A 110 3.54 4.57 -2.25
CA ASN A 110 2.21 4.01 -2.47
C ASN A 110 1.30 5.04 -3.17
N LEU A 111 1.21 6.26 -2.66
CA LEU A 111 0.40 7.34 -3.24
C LEU A 111 0.84 7.65 -4.68
N PHE A 112 2.14 7.72 -4.94
CA PHE A 112 2.67 7.96 -6.29
C PHE A 112 2.26 6.84 -7.25
N LEU A 113 2.38 5.58 -6.83
CA LEU A 113 1.97 4.44 -7.64
C LEU A 113 0.45 4.40 -7.84
N CYS A 114 -0.35 4.71 -6.82
CA CYS A 114 -1.80 4.86 -6.96
C CYS A 114 -2.16 5.96 -7.97
N ALA A 115 -1.50 7.10 -7.92
CA ALA A 115 -1.71 8.20 -8.87
C ALA A 115 -1.39 7.78 -10.32
N ASN A 116 -0.34 6.97 -10.51
CA ASN A 116 -0.01 6.43 -11.84
C ASN A 116 -1.02 5.39 -12.36
N HIS A 117 -1.80 4.80 -11.48
CA HIS A 117 -2.85 3.83 -11.81
C HIS A 117 -4.26 4.43 -11.66
N PHE A 118 -4.38 5.76 -11.61
CA PHE A 118 -5.64 6.47 -11.32
C PHE A 118 -6.79 6.08 -12.26
N GLU A 119 -6.50 5.80 -13.51
CA GLU A 119 -7.52 5.38 -14.51
C GLU A 119 -8.28 4.12 -14.06
N TYR A 120 -7.61 3.19 -13.34
CA TYR A 120 -8.26 2.00 -12.79
C TYR A 120 -9.22 2.32 -11.63
N TYR A 121 -8.98 3.41 -10.90
CA TYR A 121 -9.79 3.83 -9.75
C TYR A 121 -10.88 4.83 -10.12
N ARG A 122 -10.79 5.46 -11.30
CA ARG A 122 -11.67 6.54 -11.73
C ARG A 122 -13.16 6.20 -11.57
N ALA A 123 -13.55 4.97 -11.89
CA ALA A 123 -14.93 4.52 -11.74
C ALA A 123 -15.42 4.46 -10.28
N MET A 124 -14.51 4.33 -9.32
CA MET A 124 -14.83 4.27 -7.88
C MET A 124 -15.20 5.66 -7.31
N PHE A 125 -14.80 6.74 -8.01
CA PHE A 125 -15.10 8.12 -7.60
C PHE A 125 -16.40 8.65 -8.18
N GLY A 126 -17.22 7.81 -8.82
CA GLY A 126 -18.55 8.19 -9.29
C GLY A 126 -19.47 8.56 -8.10
N LEU A 127 -20.06 9.77 -8.15
CA LEU A 127 -20.96 10.29 -7.11
C LEU A 127 -22.25 9.46 -6.95
N ARG A 128 -22.62 8.69 -7.94
CA ARG A 128 -23.78 7.81 -7.93
C ARG A 128 -23.42 6.47 -8.53
N SER A 129 -23.54 5.42 -7.76
CA SER A 129 -23.48 4.03 -8.23
C SER A 129 -24.89 3.44 -8.19
N ALA A 130 -25.43 3.03 -9.34
CA ALA A 130 -26.61 2.19 -9.35
C ALA A 130 -26.17 0.72 -9.17
N PRO A 131 -26.85 -0.05 -8.28
CA PRO A 131 -26.59 -1.50 -8.19
C PRO A 131 -26.93 -2.13 -9.54
N ARG A 132 -25.97 -2.84 -10.14
CA ARG A 132 -26.15 -3.61 -11.37
C ARG A 132 -26.45 -5.06 -10.98
N GLY A 133 -27.36 -5.70 -11.74
CA GLY A 133 -27.62 -7.13 -11.58
C GLY A 133 -26.36 -7.96 -11.92
N PHE A 134 -26.20 -9.09 -11.24
CA PHE A 134 -25.16 -10.05 -11.60
C PHE A 134 -25.34 -10.51 -13.04
N GLY A 135 -24.39 -10.19 -13.91
CA GLY A 135 -24.40 -10.58 -15.32
C GLY A 135 -24.47 -9.43 -16.33
N GLU A 136 -24.72 -8.19 -15.92
CA GLU A 136 -24.60 -7.04 -16.83
C GLU A 136 -23.13 -6.65 -17.02
N VAL A 137 -22.54 -7.16 -18.09
CA VAL A 137 -21.21 -6.71 -18.54
C VAL A 137 -21.37 -5.31 -19.13
N SER A 138 -20.63 -4.32 -18.59
CA SER A 138 -20.57 -3.00 -19.22
C SER A 138 -20.05 -3.15 -20.66
N PRO A 139 -20.72 -2.57 -21.66
CA PRO A 139 -20.12 -2.50 -22.98
C PRO A 139 -18.77 -1.76 -22.85
N PRO A 140 -17.73 -2.17 -23.61
CA PRO A 140 -16.47 -1.48 -23.65
C PRO A 140 -16.73 -0.01 -23.99
N ALA A 141 -16.03 0.90 -23.29
CA ALA A 141 -16.12 2.33 -23.57
C ALA A 141 -15.88 2.52 -25.07
N GLN A 142 -16.92 2.90 -25.79
CA GLN A 142 -16.79 3.27 -27.21
C GLN A 142 -15.88 4.50 -27.22
N HIS A 143 -14.70 4.35 -27.81
CA HIS A 143 -13.94 5.49 -28.27
C HIS A 143 -14.84 6.23 -29.26
N VAL A 144 -15.38 7.35 -28.81
CA VAL A 144 -16.00 8.31 -29.74
C VAL A 144 -14.83 8.86 -30.55
N GLU A 145 -14.56 8.22 -31.67
CA GLU A 145 -13.81 8.86 -32.75
C GLU A 145 -14.62 10.07 -33.14
N ALA A 146 -14.16 11.24 -32.73
CA ALA A 146 -14.63 12.50 -33.27
C ALA A 146 -14.10 12.59 -34.72
N GLU A 147 -14.90 12.11 -35.67
CA GLU A 147 -14.81 12.59 -37.04
C GLU A 147 -15.34 14.04 -37.08
N ALA A 148 -14.44 14.98 -37.28
CA ALA A 148 -14.68 16.22 -38.07
C ALA A 148 -13.33 16.88 -38.33
#